data_c6a5d75b5b5fe00af05555165fbbd531
#
_entry.id   c6a5d75b5b5fe00af05555165fbbd531
#
_cell.length_a   1.000
_cell.length_b   1.000
_cell.length_c   1.000
_cell.angle_alpha   90.00
_cell.angle_beta   90.00
_cell.angle_gamma   90.00
#
_symmetry.space_group_name_H-M   'P 1'
#
loop_
_entity.id
_entity.type
_entity.pdbx_description
1 polymer ?
#
loop_
_entity_poly.entity_id
_entity_poly.type
_entity_poly.pdbx_seq_one_letter_code
_entity_poly.pdbx_strand_id
1 'polypeptide(L)'
;MIQYLKNITLLFAFQVFTTALFAINPDSLILAANNSYNNGLYDSALITYHKVLNGGIESGELYYNMGNAYFKNNDIASAILYYEKAKRLLPNDTEIRYNLNIANSMIVDKI
;
A
#
# COMPACT_ATOMS: atom_id res chain seq x y z
N MET A 1 -9.21 50.03 9.50
CA MET A 1 -10.23 49.13 8.98
C MET A 1 -9.80 48.43 7.68
N ILE A 2 -9.33 49.16 6.68
CA ILE A 2 -8.84 48.57 5.40
C ILE A 2 -7.60 47.69 5.60
N GLN A 3 -6.72 48.03 6.55
CA GLN A 3 -5.50 47.27 6.86
C GLN A 3 -5.77 45.92 7.52
N TYR A 4 -6.86 45.80 8.30
CA TYR A 4 -7.29 44.56 8.88
C TYR A 4 -7.85 43.59 7.85
N LEU A 5 -8.59 44.09 6.86
CA LEU A 5 -9.14 43.29 5.75
C LEU A 5 -8.05 42.74 4.83
N LYS A 6 -6.96 43.49 4.61
CA LYS A 6 -5.80 43.03 3.85
C LYS A 6 -5.04 41.88 4.57
N ASN A 7 -4.92 41.97 5.90
CA ASN A 7 -4.25 40.94 6.69
C ASN A 7 -5.08 39.64 6.78
N ILE A 8 -6.40 39.79 6.85
CA ILE A 8 -7.32 38.63 6.87
C ILE A 8 -7.28 37.89 5.53
N THR A 9 -7.26 38.59 4.40
CA THR A 9 -7.16 38.00 3.06
C THR A 9 -5.82 37.28 2.84
N LEU A 10 -4.73 37.86 3.36
CA LEU A 10 -3.40 37.20 3.28
C LEU A 10 -3.34 35.92 4.11
N LEU A 11 -3.95 35.91 5.30
CA LEU A 11 -4.01 34.71 6.18
C LEU A 11 -4.84 33.58 5.54
N PHE A 12 -5.96 33.94 4.89
CA PHE A 12 -6.82 32.98 4.20
C PHE A 12 -6.13 32.36 2.97
N ALA A 13 -5.39 33.15 2.19
CA ALA A 13 -4.63 32.68 1.03
C ALA A 13 -3.51 31.72 1.44
N PHE A 14 -2.88 31.95 2.59
CA PHE A 14 -1.83 31.08 3.12
C PHE A 14 -2.39 29.74 3.61
N GLN A 15 -3.58 29.71 4.21
CA GLN A 15 -4.21 28.48 4.68
C GLN A 15 -4.68 27.57 3.53
N VAL A 16 -5.17 28.13 2.45
CA VAL A 16 -5.58 27.36 1.26
C VAL A 16 -4.37 26.72 0.58
N PHE A 17 -3.21 27.37 0.63
CA PHE A 17 -1.99 26.85 0.02
C PHE A 17 -1.38 25.68 0.82
N THR A 18 -1.51 25.69 2.16
CA THR A 18 -0.97 24.63 3.01
C THR A 18 -1.77 23.31 2.93
N THR A 19 -3.07 23.36 2.65
CA THR A 19 -3.87 22.16 2.50
C THR A 19 -3.61 21.41 1.18
N ALA A 20 -3.19 22.11 0.14
CA ALA A 20 -2.86 21.50 -1.15
C ALA A 20 -1.53 20.71 -1.13
N LEU A 21 -0.62 21.01 -0.19
CA LEU A 21 0.68 20.35 -0.06
C LEU A 21 0.64 18.97 0.59
N PHE A 22 -0.47 18.57 1.22
CA PHE A 22 -0.61 17.31 1.95
C PHE A 22 -1.47 16.25 1.24
N ALA A 23 -1.95 16.53 0.03
CA ALA A 23 -2.69 15.56 -0.77
C ALA A 23 -1.71 14.58 -1.44
N ILE A 24 -1.47 13.42 -0.80
CA ILE A 24 -0.66 12.34 -1.39
C ILE A 24 -1.57 11.53 -2.30
N ASN A 25 -1.18 11.40 -3.59
CA ASN A 25 -1.88 10.55 -4.55
C ASN A 25 -1.59 9.06 -4.25
N PRO A 26 -2.62 8.23 -3.96
CA PRO A 26 -2.44 6.80 -3.72
C PRO A 26 -1.75 6.06 -4.87
N ASP A 27 -2.01 6.44 -6.11
CA ASP A 27 -1.40 5.82 -7.29
C ASP A 27 0.11 6.05 -7.34
N SER A 28 0.57 7.22 -6.93
CA SER A 28 2.00 7.54 -6.82
C SER A 28 2.68 6.70 -5.75
N LEU A 29 2.00 6.44 -4.63
CA LEU A 29 2.50 5.57 -3.57
C LEU A 29 2.60 4.11 -4.02
N ILE A 30 1.59 3.60 -4.72
CA ILE A 30 1.60 2.25 -5.27
C ILE A 30 2.75 2.09 -6.27
N LEU A 31 2.95 3.07 -7.15
CA LEU A 31 4.06 3.05 -8.10
C LEU A 31 5.41 3.04 -7.38
N ALA A 32 5.59 3.87 -6.36
CA ALA A 32 6.81 3.90 -5.56
C ALA A 32 7.06 2.57 -4.84
N ALA A 33 6.01 1.96 -4.27
CA ALA A 33 6.10 0.66 -3.62
C ALA A 33 6.48 -0.45 -4.62
N ASN A 34 5.88 -0.45 -5.81
CA ASN A 34 6.21 -1.41 -6.86
C ASN A 34 7.67 -1.26 -7.32
N ASN A 35 8.17 -0.03 -7.44
CA ASN A 35 9.56 0.22 -7.76
C ASN A 35 10.50 -0.30 -6.68
N SER A 36 10.18 -0.09 -5.41
CA SER A 36 10.94 -0.64 -4.29
C SER A 36 10.97 -2.18 -4.34
N TYR A 37 9.82 -2.80 -4.59
CA TYR A 37 9.72 -4.25 -4.75
C TYR A 37 10.62 -4.75 -5.88
N ASN A 38 10.55 -4.12 -7.04
CA ASN A 38 11.35 -4.52 -8.21
C ASN A 38 12.86 -4.35 -7.99
N ASN A 39 13.25 -3.47 -7.10
CA ASN A 39 14.64 -3.27 -6.69
C ASN A 39 15.08 -4.16 -5.51
N GLY A 40 14.22 -5.09 -5.07
CA GLY A 40 14.53 -5.98 -3.95
C GLY A 40 14.40 -5.33 -2.57
N LEU A 41 13.86 -4.12 -2.48
CA LEU A 41 13.64 -3.39 -1.23
C LEU A 41 12.25 -3.71 -0.67
N TYR A 42 12.08 -4.94 -0.21
CA TYR A 42 10.78 -5.48 0.20
C TYR A 42 10.23 -4.79 1.44
N ASP A 43 11.06 -4.46 2.43
CA ASP A 43 10.64 -3.73 3.62
C ASP A 43 10.13 -2.33 3.27
N SER A 44 10.85 -1.61 2.41
CA SER A 44 10.42 -0.30 1.91
C SER A 44 9.11 -0.38 1.13
N ALA A 45 8.96 -1.39 0.28
CA ALA A 45 7.73 -1.64 -0.45
C ALA A 45 6.55 -1.86 0.51
N LEU A 46 6.72 -2.69 1.52
CA LEU A 46 5.69 -2.98 2.52
C LEU A 46 5.28 -1.76 3.32
N ILE A 47 6.23 -0.93 3.76
CA ILE A 47 5.93 0.33 4.45
C ILE A 47 5.02 1.20 3.59
N THR A 48 5.33 1.32 2.30
CA THR A 48 4.58 2.16 1.37
C THR A 48 3.21 1.55 1.03
N TYR A 49 3.13 0.24 0.81
CA TYR A 49 1.84 -0.44 0.63
C TYR A 49 0.92 -0.26 1.85
N HIS A 50 1.46 -0.37 3.06
CA HIS A 50 0.68 -0.15 4.29
C HIS A 50 0.18 1.28 4.40
N LYS A 51 0.92 2.28 3.92
CA LYS A 51 0.44 3.67 3.86
C LYS A 51 -0.79 3.79 2.96
N VAL A 52 -0.80 3.13 1.81
CA VAL A 52 -1.95 3.10 0.90
C VAL A 52 -3.15 2.46 1.60
N LEU A 53 -2.95 1.31 2.21
CA LEU A 53 -4.00 0.58 2.93
C LEU A 53 -4.56 1.40 4.10
N ASN A 54 -3.71 2.03 4.88
CA ASN A 54 -4.09 2.88 6.02
C ASN A 54 -4.84 4.15 5.57
N GLY A 55 -4.63 4.59 4.35
CA GLY A 55 -5.37 5.67 3.70
C GLY A 55 -6.79 5.30 3.27
N GLY A 56 -7.21 4.05 3.48
CA GLY A 56 -8.55 3.56 3.15
C GLY A 56 -8.68 2.92 1.78
N ILE A 57 -7.59 2.75 1.05
CA ILE A 57 -7.58 2.06 -0.24
C ILE A 57 -7.43 0.56 -0.01
N GLU A 58 -8.38 -0.21 -0.54
CA GLU A 58 -8.38 -1.68 -0.47
C GLU A 58 -8.64 -2.26 -1.86
N SER A 59 -7.79 -3.20 -2.28
CA SER A 59 -7.98 -3.92 -3.55
C SER A 59 -7.32 -5.30 -3.48
N GLY A 60 -7.82 -6.23 -4.30
CA GLY A 60 -7.21 -7.55 -4.43
C GLY A 60 -5.78 -7.47 -4.95
N GLU A 61 -5.49 -6.56 -5.87
CA GLU A 61 -4.16 -6.32 -6.40
C GLU A 61 -3.19 -5.79 -5.33
N LEU A 62 -3.62 -4.83 -4.51
CA LEU A 62 -2.80 -4.32 -3.41
C LEU A 62 -2.43 -5.45 -2.45
N TYR A 63 -3.39 -6.24 -2.02
CA TYR A 63 -3.14 -7.38 -1.13
C TYR A 63 -2.23 -8.43 -1.78
N TYR A 64 -2.39 -8.70 -3.06
CA TYR A 64 -1.53 -9.61 -3.79
C TYR A 64 -0.07 -9.14 -3.82
N ASN A 65 0.14 -7.85 -4.13
CA ASN A 65 1.48 -7.26 -4.13
C ASN A 65 2.11 -7.28 -2.74
N MET A 66 1.34 -7.04 -1.69
CA MET A 66 1.78 -7.16 -0.30
C MET A 66 2.15 -8.61 0.04
N GLY A 67 1.33 -9.56 -0.36
CA GLY A 67 1.62 -10.99 -0.20
C GLY A 67 2.95 -11.37 -0.86
N ASN A 68 3.18 -10.91 -2.07
CA ASN A 68 4.44 -11.14 -2.79
C ASN A 68 5.65 -10.52 -2.06
N ALA A 69 5.51 -9.30 -1.55
CA ALA A 69 6.58 -8.64 -0.82
C ALA A 69 6.93 -9.36 0.49
N TYR A 70 5.93 -9.81 1.24
CA TYR A 70 6.14 -10.64 2.44
C TYR A 70 6.79 -11.98 2.09
N PHE A 71 6.34 -12.62 1.02
CA PHE A 71 6.91 -13.88 0.56
C PHE A 71 8.41 -13.74 0.23
N LYS A 72 8.76 -12.72 -0.53
CA LYS A 72 10.16 -12.41 -0.88
C LYS A 72 11.00 -12.05 0.34
N ASN A 73 10.39 -11.46 1.36
CA ASN A 73 11.03 -11.12 2.63
C ASN A 73 11.08 -12.30 3.61
N ASN A 74 10.71 -13.49 3.15
CA ASN A 74 10.68 -14.74 3.92
C ASN A 74 9.72 -14.73 5.12
N ASP A 75 8.74 -13.86 5.11
CA ASP A 75 7.63 -13.84 6.07
C ASP A 75 6.43 -14.57 5.46
N ILE A 76 6.48 -15.89 5.48
CA ILE A 76 5.50 -16.75 4.83
C ILE A 76 4.13 -16.64 5.49
N ALA A 77 4.06 -16.52 6.81
CA ALA A 77 2.80 -16.38 7.53
C ALA A 77 2.05 -15.12 7.11
N SER A 78 2.73 -13.97 7.03
CA SER A 78 2.13 -12.73 6.54
C SER A 78 1.77 -12.82 5.05
N ALA A 79 2.59 -13.47 4.24
CA ALA A 79 2.29 -13.71 2.83
C ALA A 79 0.96 -14.45 2.66
N ILE A 80 0.74 -15.52 3.42
CA ILE A 80 -0.52 -16.27 3.40
C ILE A 80 -1.69 -15.39 3.78
N LEU A 81 -1.57 -14.58 4.83
CA LEU A 81 -2.61 -13.67 5.27
C LEU A 81 -3.05 -12.72 4.15
N TYR A 82 -2.08 -12.09 3.47
CA TYR A 82 -2.39 -11.13 2.42
C TYR A 82 -2.84 -11.79 1.11
N TYR A 83 -2.34 -12.96 0.77
CA TYR A 83 -2.88 -13.75 -0.34
C TYR A 83 -4.32 -14.20 -0.08
N GLU A 84 -4.68 -14.57 1.15
CA GLU A 84 -6.07 -14.89 1.51
C GLU A 84 -6.98 -13.67 1.37
N LYS A 85 -6.52 -12.50 1.79
CA LYS A 85 -7.25 -11.24 1.60
C LYS A 85 -7.44 -10.93 0.11
N ALA A 86 -6.40 -11.11 -0.70
CA ALA A 86 -6.46 -10.93 -2.14
C ALA A 86 -7.46 -11.89 -2.78
N LYS A 87 -7.41 -13.16 -2.42
CA LYS A 87 -8.32 -14.20 -2.92
C LYS A 87 -9.77 -13.91 -2.60
N ARG A 88 -10.06 -13.34 -1.44
CA ARG A 88 -11.43 -12.97 -1.06
C ARG A 88 -12.00 -11.91 -2.00
N LEU A 89 -11.19 -10.96 -2.46
CA LEU A 89 -11.60 -9.90 -3.38
C LEU A 89 -11.53 -10.33 -4.85
N LEU A 90 -10.64 -11.24 -5.21
CA LEU A 90 -10.42 -11.76 -6.55
C LEU A 90 -10.42 -13.30 -6.55
N PRO A 91 -11.59 -13.94 -6.28
CA PRO A 91 -11.63 -15.40 -6.05
C PRO A 91 -11.29 -16.25 -7.28
N ASN A 92 -11.38 -15.68 -8.48
CA ASN A 92 -11.12 -16.38 -9.74
C ASN A 92 -9.70 -16.13 -10.29
N ASP A 93 -8.88 -15.34 -9.59
CA ASP A 93 -7.51 -15.06 -10.01
C ASP A 93 -6.64 -16.30 -9.77
N THR A 94 -6.07 -16.82 -10.85
CA THR A 94 -5.26 -18.05 -10.82
C THR A 94 -3.88 -17.84 -10.21
N GLU A 95 -3.28 -16.67 -10.40
CA GLU A 95 -1.96 -16.36 -9.84
C GLU A 95 -2.00 -16.25 -8.32
N ILE A 96 -3.03 -15.60 -7.78
CA ILE A 96 -3.23 -15.49 -6.33
C ILE A 96 -3.35 -16.89 -5.72
N ARG A 97 -4.18 -17.73 -6.29
CA ARG A 97 -4.38 -19.12 -5.79
C ARG A 97 -3.11 -19.94 -5.91
N TYR A 98 -2.37 -19.79 -6.99
CA TYR A 98 -1.11 -20.51 -7.19
C TYR A 98 -0.08 -20.10 -6.13
N ASN A 99 0.13 -18.80 -5.94
CA ASN A 99 1.11 -18.32 -4.95
C ASN A 99 0.68 -18.66 -3.52
N LEU A 100 -0.61 -18.60 -3.22
CA LEU A 100 -1.14 -19.03 -1.92
C LEU A 100 -0.86 -20.51 -1.65
N ASN A 101 -1.05 -21.37 -2.64
CA ASN A 101 -0.78 -22.80 -2.50
C ASN A 101 0.71 -23.05 -2.24
N ILE A 102 1.60 -22.35 -2.93
CA ILE A 102 3.04 -22.44 -2.68
C ILE A 102 3.37 -22.01 -1.25
N ALA A 103 2.86 -20.87 -0.80
CA ALA A 103 3.11 -20.37 0.55
C ALA A 103 2.59 -21.35 1.62
N ASN A 104 1.40 -21.91 1.43
CA ASN A 104 0.83 -22.91 2.33
C ASN A 104 1.69 -24.18 2.41
N SER A 105 2.22 -24.66 1.29
CA SER A 105 3.08 -25.83 1.25
C SER A 105 4.37 -25.63 2.04
N MET A 106 4.92 -24.43 2.02
CA MET A 106 6.14 -24.08 2.75
C MET A 106 5.96 -24.13 4.28
N ILE A 107 4.77 -23.80 4.77
CA ILE A 107 4.48 -23.88 6.21
C ILE A 107 4.27 -25.34 6.66
N VAL A 108 3.55 -26.13 5.88
CA VAL A 108 3.33 -27.55 6.19
C VAL A 108 4.64 -28.32 6.29
N ASP A 109 5.60 -28.04 5.41
CA ASP A 109 6.90 -28.70 5.39
C ASP A 109 7.80 -28.36 6.60
N LYS A 110 7.44 -27.31 7.37
CA LYS A 110 8.18 -26.90 8.58
C LYS A 110 7.62 -27.49 9.88
N ILE A 111 6.47 -28.12 9.81
CA ILE A 111 5.81 -28.75 10.94
C ILE A 111 6.18 -30.24 10.94
#